data_58a00d53071ec88d544bf55fb18dcd86
#
_entry.id   58a00d53071ec88d544bf55fb18dcd86
#
_cell.length_a   1.000
_cell.length_b   1.000
_cell.length_c   1.000
_cell.angle_alpha   90.00
_cell.angle_beta   90.00
_cell.angle_gamma   90.00
#
_symmetry.space_group_name_H-M   'P 1'
#
loop_
_entity.id
_entity.type
_entity.pdbx_description
1 polymer ?
#
loop_
_entity_poly.entity_id
_entity_poly.type
_entity_poly.pdbx_seq_one_letter_code
_entity_poly.pdbx_strand_id
1 'polypeptide(L)'
;MEQYKIGIIGATGMVGQRFALLTANHPWFQPVVLAASSHSAGKTYKDAVGSRWYMNDPMPKSLENVVVMDAEADAEQIASMVDFVFCAVNMKKDEIKALEERYAKLECPVVSNNSAHRGTPDVPMVVPELNPEHIQVIDAQRQRLGTKRGFIAVKSNCSLQSYVPALHPLRKYGLESALVCTYQAISGAGKTFETWPEMVDNVIPFIGGEEEKSEQEPMKLWGHVENGQIVNATEPSITAQCLRVPCSDGHMAACFMKFKGEAPSIEQIKADWANYAGRAQELNLPSAPKQFLHYFEEENRPQTRLDRDLEHGMAISIGRLRPDTQYDYKFVCLSHNTLRGATGGAVLLAELLCAEGYITRK
;
A
#
# COMPACT_ATOMS: atom_id res chain seq x y z
N MET A 1 17.45 -12.52 16.20
CA MET A 1 16.46 -13.44 15.55
C MET A 1 16.92 -13.71 14.13
N GLU A 2 16.77 -14.92 13.65
CA GLU A 2 17.03 -15.23 12.24
C GLU A 2 16.01 -14.49 11.37
N GLN A 3 16.48 -13.83 10.30
CA GLN A 3 15.63 -13.05 9.41
C GLN A 3 14.88 -13.96 8.43
N TYR A 4 13.72 -13.51 7.93
CA TYR A 4 13.04 -14.16 6.81
C TYR A 4 13.80 -13.86 5.52
N LYS A 5 14.08 -14.89 4.73
CA LYS A 5 14.65 -14.75 3.39
C LYS A 5 13.57 -14.32 2.41
N ILE A 6 13.77 -13.19 1.74
CA ILE A 6 12.77 -12.65 0.84
C ILE A 6 13.27 -12.54 -0.60
N GLY A 7 12.33 -12.66 -1.54
CA GLY A 7 12.54 -12.31 -2.93
C GLY A 7 11.79 -11.03 -3.31
N ILE A 8 12.33 -10.27 -4.26
CA ILE A 8 11.68 -9.10 -4.83
C ILE A 8 11.46 -9.37 -6.31
N ILE A 9 10.20 -9.57 -6.71
CA ILE A 9 9.78 -9.82 -8.09
C ILE A 9 9.40 -8.48 -8.73
N GLY A 10 10.10 -8.10 -9.80
CA GLY A 10 10.04 -6.76 -10.39
C GLY A 10 11.09 -5.80 -9.80
N ALA A 11 12.20 -6.33 -9.31
CA ALA A 11 13.23 -5.60 -8.55
C ALA A 11 13.84 -4.40 -9.28
N THR A 12 13.88 -4.40 -10.62
CA THR A 12 14.52 -3.33 -11.41
C THR A 12 13.61 -2.13 -11.68
N GLY A 13 12.30 -2.24 -11.42
CA GLY A 13 11.35 -1.13 -11.51
C GLY A 13 11.43 -0.21 -10.29
N MET A 14 10.84 1.00 -10.38
CA MET A 14 10.87 2.01 -9.33
C MET A 14 10.35 1.46 -7.97
N VAL A 15 9.25 0.72 -7.98
CA VAL A 15 8.67 0.10 -6.78
C VAL A 15 9.60 -1.00 -6.24
N GLY A 16 10.15 -1.85 -7.13
CA GLY A 16 11.09 -2.90 -6.75
C GLY A 16 12.38 -2.35 -6.13
N GLN A 17 12.93 -1.26 -6.69
CA GLN A 17 14.10 -0.56 -6.13
C GLN A 17 13.80 -0.04 -4.71
N ARG A 18 12.60 0.49 -4.47
CA ARG A 18 12.20 0.94 -3.14
C ARG A 18 12.04 -0.23 -2.17
N PHE A 19 11.54 -1.39 -2.60
CA PHE A 19 11.58 -2.60 -1.77
C PHE A 19 13.02 -2.99 -1.42
N ALA A 20 13.94 -2.98 -2.40
CA ALA A 20 15.35 -3.28 -2.16
C ALA A 20 15.95 -2.33 -1.12
N LEU A 21 15.64 -1.03 -1.20
CA LEU A 21 16.12 -0.03 -0.25
C LEU A 21 15.55 -0.25 1.16
N LEU A 22 14.23 -0.44 1.29
CA LEU A 22 13.56 -0.60 2.58
C LEU A 22 13.92 -1.91 3.30
N THR A 23 14.21 -2.97 2.54
CA THR A 23 14.47 -4.29 3.12
C THR A 23 15.94 -4.61 3.32
N ALA A 24 16.87 -3.85 2.73
CA ALA A 24 18.31 -4.11 2.84
C ALA A 24 18.83 -4.12 4.29
N ASN A 25 18.25 -3.31 5.17
CA ASN A 25 18.61 -3.23 6.59
C ASN A 25 17.41 -3.48 7.52
N HIS A 26 16.39 -4.20 7.02
CA HIS A 26 15.18 -4.46 7.79
C HIS A 26 15.45 -5.47 8.92
N PRO A 27 14.91 -5.26 10.14
CA PRO A 27 15.20 -6.16 11.26
C PRO A 27 14.70 -7.60 11.07
N TRP A 28 13.62 -7.79 10.28
CA TRP A 28 13.00 -9.10 10.08
C TRP A 28 13.26 -9.71 8.71
N PHE A 29 13.56 -8.92 7.69
CA PHE A 29 13.63 -9.36 6.29
C PHE A 29 15.05 -9.23 5.72
N GLN A 30 15.49 -10.25 5.00
CA GLN A 30 16.74 -10.27 4.28
C GLN A 30 16.47 -10.54 2.79
N PRO A 31 16.66 -9.56 1.90
CA PRO A 31 16.53 -9.80 0.47
C PRO A 31 17.68 -10.67 -0.03
N VAL A 32 17.35 -11.88 -0.48
CA VAL A 32 18.30 -12.87 -1.01
C VAL A 32 18.10 -13.13 -2.50
N VAL A 33 16.94 -12.77 -3.04
CA VAL A 33 16.62 -12.90 -4.47
C VAL A 33 16.09 -11.56 -4.99
N LEU A 34 16.66 -11.11 -6.10
CA LEU A 34 16.17 -10.03 -6.93
C LEU A 34 15.80 -10.60 -8.29
N ALA A 35 14.54 -10.48 -8.71
CA ALA A 35 14.07 -11.02 -9.96
C ALA A 35 13.35 -9.96 -10.81
N ALA A 36 13.48 -10.07 -12.11
CA ALA A 36 12.88 -9.17 -13.08
C ALA A 36 12.55 -9.94 -14.38
N SER A 37 12.26 -9.23 -15.47
CA SER A 37 12.08 -9.85 -16.78
C SER A 37 13.39 -10.49 -17.31
N SER A 38 13.27 -11.40 -18.27
CA SER A 38 14.38 -12.04 -19.00
C SER A 38 15.42 -11.04 -19.52
N HIS A 39 15.01 -9.81 -19.83
CA HIS A 39 15.91 -8.75 -20.29
C HIS A 39 16.95 -8.31 -19.24
N SER A 40 16.61 -8.42 -17.98
CA SER A 40 17.47 -8.07 -16.84
C SER A 40 18.15 -9.28 -16.21
N ALA A 41 17.63 -10.48 -16.42
CA ALA A 41 18.16 -11.72 -15.87
C ALA A 41 19.60 -11.99 -16.27
N GLY A 42 20.40 -12.57 -15.38
CA GLY A 42 21.82 -12.87 -15.57
C GLY A 42 22.78 -11.70 -15.36
N LYS A 43 22.29 -10.47 -15.19
CA LYS A 43 23.09 -9.29 -14.89
C LYS A 43 23.19 -9.08 -13.38
N THR A 44 24.25 -8.41 -12.92
CA THR A 44 24.24 -7.90 -11.53
C THR A 44 23.13 -6.87 -11.36
N TYR A 45 22.62 -6.71 -10.15
CA TYR A 45 21.54 -5.74 -9.89
C TYR A 45 21.94 -4.33 -10.32
N LYS A 46 23.19 -3.94 -10.01
CA LYS A 46 23.76 -2.67 -10.44
C LYS A 46 23.74 -2.48 -11.95
N ASP A 47 24.13 -3.48 -12.71
CA ASP A 47 24.14 -3.44 -14.18
C ASP A 47 22.73 -3.50 -14.76
N ALA A 48 21.84 -4.29 -14.17
CA ALA A 48 20.46 -4.41 -14.60
C ALA A 48 19.67 -3.11 -14.42
N VAL A 49 19.92 -2.38 -13.32
CA VAL A 49 19.32 -1.07 -13.04
C VAL A 49 20.02 0.03 -13.85
N GLY A 50 21.36 0.03 -13.88
CA GLY A 50 22.18 1.02 -14.59
C GLY A 50 21.89 2.45 -14.12
N SER A 51 21.69 3.37 -15.08
CA SER A 51 21.34 4.78 -14.79
C SER A 51 19.90 4.98 -14.29
N ARG A 52 19.07 3.93 -14.23
CA ARG A 52 17.66 3.99 -13.84
C ARG A 52 17.45 3.79 -12.33
N TRP A 53 18.42 4.12 -11.50
CA TRP A 53 18.20 4.18 -10.05
C TRP A 53 17.42 5.43 -9.70
N TYR A 54 16.18 5.26 -9.24
CA TYR A 54 15.22 6.35 -9.03
C TYR A 54 15.15 6.83 -7.56
N MET A 55 15.90 6.20 -6.67
CA MET A 55 15.89 6.56 -5.25
C MET A 55 16.88 7.68 -4.96
N ASN A 56 16.56 8.53 -3.97
CA ASN A 56 17.48 9.57 -3.48
C ASN A 56 18.68 8.96 -2.74
N ASP A 57 18.42 7.87 -1.99
CA ASP A 57 19.48 7.15 -1.31
C ASP A 57 20.25 6.24 -2.28
N PRO A 58 21.55 6.01 -2.01
CA PRO A 58 22.36 5.13 -2.87
C PRO A 58 21.86 3.68 -2.84
N MET A 59 22.11 2.94 -3.91
CA MET A 59 21.83 1.50 -3.96
C MET A 59 22.53 0.78 -2.80
N PRO A 60 21.83 -0.11 -2.08
CA PRO A 60 22.43 -0.87 -0.98
C PRO A 60 23.60 -1.73 -1.48
N LYS A 61 24.79 -1.53 -0.90
CA LYS A 61 26.01 -2.26 -1.32
C LYS A 61 25.86 -3.79 -1.25
N SER A 62 25.08 -4.29 -0.30
CA SER A 62 24.77 -5.72 -0.17
C SER A 62 24.03 -6.31 -1.37
N LEU A 63 23.36 -5.48 -2.17
CA LEU A 63 22.55 -5.88 -3.29
C LEU A 63 23.20 -5.61 -4.66
N GLU A 64 24.20 -4.73 -4.74
CA GLU A 64 24.82 -4.30 -5.99
C GLU A 64 25.23 -5.47 -6.91
N ASN A 65 25.83 -6.50 -6.31
CA ASN A 65 26.40 -7.65 -7.02
C ASN A 65 25.47 -8.88 -7.04
N VAL A 66 24.25 -8.78 -6.51
CA VAL A 66 23.27 -9.87 -6.61
C VAL A 66 22.90 -10.06 -8.06
N VAL A 67 23.00 -11.28 -8.57
CA VAL A 67 22.60 -11.63 -9.94
C VAL A 67 21.07 -11.66 -10.01
N VAL A 68 20.51 -10.88 -10.93
CA VAL A 68 19.06 -10.82 -11.15
C VAL A 68 18.59 -12.10 -11.81
N MET A 69 17.56 -12.74 -11.26
CA MET A 69 16.93 -13.94 -11.78
C MET A 69 15.76 -13.60 -12.71
N ASP A 70 15.36 -14.52 -13.54
CA ASP A 70 14.15 -14.40 -14.36
C ASP A 70 12.91 -14.70 -13.51
N ALA A 71 11.99 -13.73 -13.40
CA ALA A 71 10.80 -13.86 -12.56
C ALA A 71 9.85 -14.99 -12.96
N GLU A 72 9.84 -15.36 -14.23
CA GLU A 72 8.99 -16.43 -14.77
C GLU A 72 9.76 -17.74 -14.94
N ALA A 73 10.92 -17.70 -15.63
CA ALA A 73 11.68 -18.91 -15.92
C ALA A 73 12.25 -19.57 -14.66
N ASP A 74 12.72 -18.77 -13.70
CA ASP A 74 13.37 -19.27 -12.47
C ASP A 74 12.40 -19.37 -11.28
N ALA A 75 11.08 -19.29 -11.48
CA ALA A 75 10.09 -19.21 -10.41
C ALA A 75 10.21 -20.37 -9.38
N GLU A 76 10.45 -21.60 -9.82
CA GLU A 76 10.63 -22.76 -8.94
C GLU A 76 11.90 -22.64 -8.09
N GLN A 77 12.99 -22.22 -8.70
CA GLN A 77 14.25 -21.98 -7.99
C GLN A 77 14.09 -20.85 -6.99
N ILE A 78 13.51 -19.71 -7.39
CA ILE A 78 13.25 -18.57 -6.51
C ILE A 78 12.40 -19.01 -5.33
N ALA A 79 11.27 -19.69 -5.61
CA ALA A 79 10.37 -20.18 -4.56
C ALA A 79 11.09 -21.10 -3.57
N SER A 80 12.08 -21.88 -3.98
CA SER A 80 12.86 -22.76 -3.09
C SER A 80 13.82 -22.01 -2.17
N MET A 81 14.27 -20.81 -2.58
CA MET A 81 15.31 -20.02 -1.89
C MET A 81 14.75 -19.07 -0.84
N VAL A 82 13.45 -18.72 -0.92
CA VAL A 82 12.87 -17.66 -0.11
C VAL A 82 11.71 -18.15 0.75
N ASP A 83 11.41 -17.46 1.84
CA ASP A 83 10.25 -17.71 2.68
C ASP A 83 8.97 -17.12 2.06
N PHE A 84 9.08 -15.97 1.40
CA PHE A 84 8.03 -15.31 0.63
C PHE A 84 8.61 -14.31 -0.37
N VAL A 85 7.76 -13.76 -1.24
CA VAL A 85 8.16 -12.72 -2.20
C VAL A 85 7.30 -11.47 -2.09
N PHE A 86 7.93 -10.30 -2.30
CA PHE A 86 7.21 -9.09 -2.70
C PHE A 86 7.06 -9.09 -4.22
N CYS A 87 5.87 -8.72 -4.71
CA CYS A 87 5.60 -8.64 -6.15
C CYS A 87 5.23 -7.21 -6.57
N ALA A 88 5.98 -6.66 -7.52
CA ALA A 88 5.80 -5.32 -8.08
C ALA A 88 6.16 -5.31 -9.58
N VAL A 89 5.58 -6.21 -10.34
CA VAL A 89 5.78 -6.32 -11.78
C VAL A 89 4.87 -5.36 -12.56
N ASN A 90 5.30 -4.99 -13.75
CA ASN A 90 4.50 -4.19 -14.68
C ASN A 90 4.15 -5.03 -15.91
N MET A 91 3.02 -5.73 -15.84
CA MET A 91 2.50 -6.64 -16.86
C MET A 91 0.98 -6.44 -16.98
N LYS A 92 0.32 -7.13 -17.91
CA LYS A 92 -1.14 -7.14 -17.97
C LYS A 92 -1.74 -7.83 -16.73
N LYS A 93 -2.94 -7.42 -16.33
CA LYS A 93 -3.58 -7.94 -15.10
C LYS A 93 -3.66 -9.47 -15.05
N ASP A 94 -4.00 -10.10 -16.15
CA ASP A 94 -4.14 -11.57 -16.22
C ASP A 94 -2.77 -12.26 -16.13
N GLU A 95 -1.73 -11.68 -16.70
CA GLU A 95 -0.35 -12.16 -16.59
C GLU A 95 0.15 -12.04 -15.15
N ILE A 96 -0.15 -10.92 -14.46
CA ILE A 96 0.17 -10.72 -13.04
C ILE A 96 -0.55 -11.77 -12.18
N LYS A 97 -1.85 -12.00 -12.41
CA LYS A 97 -2.60 -13.03 -11.68
C LYS A 97 -1.98 -14.41 -11.85
N ALA A 98 -1.65 -14.78 -13.08
CA ALA A 98 -1.03 -16.08 -13.37
C ALA A 98 0.34 -16.23 -12.69
N LEU A 99 1.16 -15.19 -12.71
CA LEU A 99 2.48 -15.20 -12.07
C LEU A 99 2.36 -15.32 -10.54
N GLU A 100 1.51 -14.50 -9.91
CA GLU A 100 1.30 -14.51 -8.45
C GLU A 100 0.70 -15.84 -7.97
N GLU A 101 -0.27 -16.42 -8.71
CA GLU A 101 -0.82 -17.75 -8.41
C GLU A 101 0.23 -18.87 -8.61
N ARG A 102 1.11 -18.75 -9.61
CA ARG A 102 2.20 -19.69 -9.79
C ARG A 102 3.13 -19.74 -8.59
N TYR A 103 3.58 -18.58 -8.07
CA TYR A 103 4.39 -18.52 -6.85
C TYR A 103 3.64 -19.09 -5.65
N ALA A 104 2.37 -18.75 -5.48
CA ALA A 104 1.57 -19.31 -4.40
C ALA A 104 1.47 -20.85 -4.48
N LYS A 105 1.23 -21.40 -5.68
CA LYS A 105 1.19 -22.86 -5.93
C LYS A 105 2.54 -23.55 -5.73
N LEU A 106 3.64 -22.83 -5.81
CA LEU A 106 4.99 -23.28 -5.44
C LEU A 106 5.27 -23.15 -3.93
N GLU A 107 4.21 -23.02 -3.11
CA GLU A 107 4.28 -22.87 -1.66
C GLU A 107 5.05 -21.64 -1.18
N CYS A 108 5.11 -20.61 -2.03
CA CYS A 108 5.74 -19.33 -1.76
C CYS A 108 4.68 -18.25 -1.59
N PRO A 109 4.44 -17.73 -0.37
CA PRO A 109 3.54 -16.60 -0.16
C PRO A 109 3.96 -15.37 -0.98
N VAL A 110 2.97 -14.65 -1.49
CA VAL A 110 3.14 -13.43 -2.29
C VAL A 110 2.51 -12.25 -1.58
N VAL A 111 3.31 -11.24 -1.24
CA VAL A 111 2.82 -9.95 -0.79
C VAL A 111 2.90 -8.97 -1.95
N SER A 112 1.74 -8.65 -2.52
CA SER A 112 1.67 -7.95 -3.80
C SER A 112 1.38 -6.46 -3.65
N ASN A 113 2.14 -5.66 -4.39
CA ASN A 113 1.87 -4.23 -4.61
C ASN A 113 0.95 -4.00 -5.82
N ASN A 114 0.69 -5.03 -6.61
CA ASN A 114 -0.10 -4.94 -7.82
C ASN A 114 -1.61 -4.87 -7.55
N SER A 115 -2.37 -4.40 -8.53
CA SER A 115 -3.83 -4.28 -8.41
C SER A 115 -4.59 -5.52 -8.90
N ALA A 116 -3.91 -6.51 -9.46
CA ALA A 116 -4.55 -7.60 -10.19
C ALA A 116 -5.53 -8.43 -9.33
N HIS A 117 -5.15 -8.73 -8.09
CA HIS A 117 -5.96 -9.52 -7.17
C HIS A 117 -6.79 -8.72 -6.16
N ARG A 118 -6.79 -7.37 -6.20
CA ARG A 118 -7.53 -6.57 -5.21
C ARG A 118 -9.04 -6.85 -5.18
N GLY A 119 -9.62 -7.18 -6.34
CA GLY A 119 -11.04 -7.57 -6.45
C GLY A 119 -11.33 -9.05 -6.21
N THR A 120 -10.33 -9.91 -6.01
CA THR A 120 -10.53 -11.35 -5.79
C THR A 120 -11.06 -11.58 -4.37
N PRO A 121 -12.21 -12.28 -4.18
CA PRO A 121 -12.90 -12.32 -2.87
C PRO A 121 -12.11 -13.01 -1.76
N ASP A 122 -11.33 -14.03 -2.08
CA ASP A 122 -10.50 -14.79 -1.12
C ASP A 122 -9.04 -14.32 -1.04
N VAL A 123 -8.71 -13.20 -1.70
CA VAL A 123 -7.42 -12.53 -1.56
C VAL A 123 -7.57 -11.34 -0.61
N PRO A 124 -6.91 -11.36 0.55
CA PRO A 124 -7.02 -10.26 1.49
C PRO A 124 -6.31 -9.02 0.95
N MET A 125 -7.04 -7.91 0.89
CA MET A 125 -6.51 -6.57 0.68
C MET A 125 -6.47 -5.87 2.04
N VAL A 126 -5.27 -5.64 2.58
CA VAL A 126 -5.13 -5.26 3.99
C VAL A 126 -4.35 -3.97 4.17
N VAL A 127 -4.86 -3.15 5.06
CA VAL A 127 -4.16 -2.07 5.76
C VAL A 127 -4.07 -2.51 7.22
N PRO A 128 -2.89 -2.85 7.75
CA PRO A 128 -2.74 -3.51 9.05
C PRO A 128 -3.40 -2.79 10.23
N GLU A 129 -3.58 -1.48 10.12
CA GLU A 129 -4.26 -0.68 11.14
C GLU A 129 -5.79 -0.70 11.01
N LEU A 130 -6.36 -1.12 9.87
CA LEU A 130 -7.79 -0.95 9.61
C LEU A 130 -8.57 -2.26 9.60
N ASN A 131 -8.05 -3.30 8.95
CA ASN A 131 -8.76 -4.53 8.66
C ASN A 131 -7.88 -5.79 8.74
N PRO A 132 -7.10 -5.96 9.83
CA PRO A 132 -6.18 -7.09 9.97
C PRO A 132 -6.91 -8.44 9.93
N GLU A 133 -8.17 -8.52 10.33
CA GLU A 133 -9.01 -9.73 10.33
C GLU A 133 -9.24 -10.31 8.94
N HIS A 134 -9.09 -9.52 7.89
CA HIS A 134 -9.23 -10.01 6.50
C HIS A 134 -8.18 -11.08 6.13
N ILE A 135 -7.04 -11.17 6.84
CA ILE A 135 -6.06 -12.23 6.62
C ILE A 135 -6.63 -13.64 6.83
N GLN A 136 -7.74 -13.79 7.56
CA GLN A 136 -8.39 -15.07 7.80
C GLN A 136 -8.90 -15.75 6.52
N VAL A 137 -9.15 -15.00 5.43
CA VAL A 137 -9.55 -15.60 4.14
C VAL A 137 -8.42 -16.40 3.48
N ILE A 138 -7.17 -16.26 3.95
CA ILE A 138 -6.02 -16.99 3.44
C ILE A 138 -6.25 -18.51 3.53
N ASP A 139 -6.92 -19.00 4.55
CA ASP A 139 -7.18 -20.43 4.69
C ASP A 139 -8.12 -20.96 3.60
N ALA A 140 -9.15 -20.19 3.23
CA ALA A 140 -10.02 -20.53 2.10
C ALA A 140 -9.27 -20.39 0.76
N GLN A 141 -8.42 -19.38 0.62
CA GLN A 141 -7.58 -19.21 -0.57
C GLN A 141 -6.62 -20.39 -0.75
N ARG A 142 -5.97 -20.86 0.32
CA ARG A 142 -5.11 -22.05 0.31
C ARG A 142 -5.87 -23.30 -0.15
N GLN A 143 -7.09 -23.49 0.32
CA GLN A 143 -7.95 -24.59 -0.13
C GLN A 143 -8.24 -24.50 -1.63
N ARG A 144 -8.58 -23.32 -2.14
CA ARG A 144 -8.82 -23.11 -3.58
C ARG A 144 -7.57 -23.34 -4.42
N LEU A 145 -6.41 -22.89 -3.95
CA LEU A 145 -5.13 -23.02 -4.68
C LEU A 145 -4.52 -24.43 -4.53
N GLY A 146 -4.96 -25.24 -3.56
CA GLY A 146 -4.38 -26.53 -3.23
C GLY A 146 -3.02 -26.41 -2.53
N THR A 147 -2.79 -25.35 -1.75
CA THR A 147 -1.52 -25.06 -1.09
C THR A 147 -1.62 -25.22 0.43
N LYS A 148 -0.48 -25.39 1.08
CA LYS A 148 -0.35 -25.42 2.56
C LYS A 148 0.24 -24.13 3.10
N ARG A 149 1.24 -23.59 2.42
CA ARG A 149 1.96 -22.35 2.78
C ARG A 149 1.58 -21.19 1.87
N GLY A 150 1.52 -21.47 0.57
CA GLY A 150 1.37 -20.47 -0.46
C GLY A 150 0.02 -19.76 -0.41
N PHE A 151 0.07 -18.45 -0.61
CA PHE A 151 -1.10 -17.57 -0.73
C PHE A 151 -0.68 -16.24 -1.36
N ILE A 152 -1.66 -15.41 -1.68
CA ILE A 152 -1.49 -14.05 -2.16
C ILE A 152 -2.20 -13.12 -1.17
N ALA A 153 -1.52 -12.07 -0.72
CA ALA A 153 -2.10 -10.94 -0.01
C ALA A 153 -1.70 -9.64 -0.71
N VAL A 154 -2.59 -8.66 -0.77
CA VAL A 154 -2.37 -7.43 -1.52
C VAL A 154 -2.56 -6.20 -0.65
N LYS A 155 -1.79 -5.15 -0.94
CA LYS A 155 -2.07 -3.82 -0.39
C LYS A 155 -3.08 -3.06 -1.28
N SER A 156 -3.80 -2.11 -0.70
CA SER A 156 -4.78 -1.27 -1.41
C SER A 156 -4.11 -0.24 -2.34
N ASN A 157 -4.91 0.48 -3.11
CA ASN A 157 -4.44 1.61 -3.92
C ASN A 157 -3.78 2.70 -3.05
N CYS A 158 -2.83 3.44 -3.62
CA CYS A 158 -2.04 4.44 -2.88
C CYS A 158 -2.84 5.68 -2.49
N SER A 159 -3.80 6.13 -3.30
CA SER A 159 -4.59 7.33 -3.00
C SER A 159 -5.49 7.14 -1.78
N LEU A 160 -5.99 5.91 -1.56
CA LEU A 160 -6.86 5.59 -0.43
C LEU A 160 -6.17 5.81 0.92
N GLN A 161 -4.86 5.65 0.98
CA GLN A 161 -4.09 5.73 2.21
C GLN A 161 -4.13 7.12 2.86
N SER A 162 -4.49 8.16 2.12
CA SER A 162 -4.66 9.50 2.70
C SER A 162 -5.98 9.65 3.48
N TYR A 163 -7.10 9.18 2.93
CA TYR A 163 -8.42 9.49 3.48
C TYR A 163 -9.15 8.31 4.14
N VAL A 164 -8.95 7.07 3.68
CA VAL A 164 -9.62 5.91 4.28
C VAL A 164 -9.23 5.73 5.75
N PRO A 165 -7.95 5.84 6.15
CA PRO A 165 -7.57 5.82 7.56
C PRO A 165 -8.20 6.94 8.39
N ALA A 166 -8.31 8.16 7.83
CA ALA A 166 -8.93 9.28 8.52
C ALA A 166 -10.44 9.09 8.73
N LEU A 167 -11.13 8.49 7.76
CA LEU A 167 -12.56 8.20 7.85
C LEU A 167 -12.88 6.95 8.70
N HIS A 168 -11.95 6.00 8.78
CA HIS A 168 -12.20 4.69 9.42
C HIS A 168 -12.68 4.81 10.88
N PRO A 169 -12.03 5.55 11.79
CA PRO A 169 -12.49 5.64 13.18
C PRO A 169 -13.83 6.35 13.33
N LEU A 170 -14.26 7.11 12.31
CA LEU A 170 -15.49 7.88 12.33
C LEU A 170 -16.72 7.07 11.87
N ARG A 171 -16.51 5.88 11.29
CA ARG A 171 -17.61 4.99 10.87
C ARG A 171 -18.54 4.58 12.00
N LYS A 172 -18.03 4.51 13.23
CA LYS A 172 -18.83 4.19 14.43
C LYS A 172 -19.95 5.20 14.70
N TYR A 173 -19.86 6.40 14.16
CA TYR A 173 -20.88 7.44 14.27
C TYR A 173 -21.93 7.40 13.14
N GLY A 174 -21.90 6.35 12.29
CA GLY A 174 -22.81 6.22 11.17
C GLY A 174 -22.44 7.12 10.00
N LEU A 175 -21.16 7.13 9.60
CA LEU A 175 -20.71 7.81 8.39
C LEU A 175 -21.55 7.34 7.20
N GLU A 176 -22.33 8.25 6.62
CA GLU A 176 -23.27 7.97 5.52
C GLU A 176 -22.61 8.07 4.16
N SER A 177 -21.89 9.16 3.95
CA SER A 177 -21.24 9.43 2.67
C SER A 177 -20.00 10.29 2.80
N ALA A 178 -19.10 10.16 1.83
CA ALA A 178 -17.95 11.04 1.68
C ALA A 178 -17.76 11.42 0.19
N LEU A 179 -17.48 12.70 -0.04
CA LEU A 179 -16.95 13.21 -1.29
C LEU A 179 -15.46 13.42 -1.12
N VAL A 180 -14.67 12.89 -2.04
CA VAL A 180 -13.20 12.91 -1.96
C VAL A 180 -12.64 13.49 -3.25
N CYS A 181 -11.91 14.59 -3.17
CA CYS A 181 -11.11 15.10 -4.28
C CYS A 181 -9.63 14.84 -3.99
N THR A 182 -8.97 13.98 -4.79
CA THR A 182 -7.57 13.63 -4.57
C THR A 182 -6.64 14.45 -5.46
N TYR A 183 -5.52 14.86 -4.88
CA TYR A 183 -4.41 15.57 -5.53
C TYR A 183 -3.20 14.64 -5.54
N GLN A 184 -2.98 13.94 -6.66
CA GLN A 184 -2.02 12.84 -6.71
C GLN A 184 -0.69 13.25 -7.35
N ALA A 185 0.39 12.99 -6.63
CA ALA A 185 1.76 13.24 -7.05
C ALA A 185 2.18 12.41 -8.28
N ILE A 186 3.14 12.92 -9.05
CA ILE A 186 3.62 12.32 -10.31
C ILE A 186 4.30 10.96 -10.10
N SER A 187 4.91 10.73 -8.93
CA SER A 187 5.52 9.42 -8.60
C SER A 187 4.50 8.28 -8.55
N GLY A 188 3.20 8.58 -8.36
CA GLY A 188 2.12 7.60 -8.48
C GLY A 188 1.98 7.02 -9.89
N ALA A 189 2.44 7.73 -10.92
CA ALA A 189 2.56 7.25 -12.28
C ALA A 189 3.94 6.62 -12.61
N GLY A 190 4.82 6.45 -11.61
CA GLY A 190 6.20 6.00 -11.82
C GLY A 190 7.05 7.00 -12.59
N LYS A 191 6.79 8.30 -12.44
CA LYS A 191 7.44 9.39 -13.16
C LYS A 191 8.12 10.37 -12.22
N THR A 192 9.11 11.08 -12.76
CA THR A 192 9.75 12.25 -12.17
C THR A 192 9.52 13.47 -13.06
N PHE A 193 9.82 14.67 -12.59
CA PHE A 193 9.75 15.87 -13.45
C PHE A 193 10.71 15.82 -14.63
N GLU A 194 11.82 15.09 -14.53
CA GLU A 194 12.75 14.86 -15.63
C GLU A 194 12.15 13.95 -16.72
N THR A 195 11.42 12.90 -16.31
CA THR A 195 10.79 11.94 -17.23
C THR A 195 9.40 12.35 -17.68
N TRP A 196 8.84 13.38 -17.05
CA TRP A 196 7.52 13.94 -17.38
C TRP A 196 7.49 15.46 -17.18
N PRO A 197 8.27 16.23 -17.99
CA PRO A 197 8.42 17.68 -17.84
C PRO A 197 7.11 18.45 -18.05
N GLU A 198 6.14 17.89 -18.79
CA GLU A 198 4.82 18.48 -19.04
C GLU A 198 3.97 18.61 -17.77
N MET A 199 4.37 17.98 -16.67
CA MET A 199 3.71 18.13 -15.37
C MET A 199 4.16 19.38 -14.60
N VAL A 200 5.23 20.01 -15.01
CA VAL A 200 5.65 21.28 -14.38
C VAL A 200 4.59 22.34 -14.70
N ASP A 201 4.09 23.01 -13.65
CA ASP A 201 3.04 24.05 -13.77
C ASP A 201 1.74 23.57 -14.47
N ASN A 202 1.37 22.27 -14.25
CA ASN A 202 0.22 21.67 -14.90
C ASN A 202 -0.60 20.78 -13.95
N VAL A 203 -1.92 20.74 -14.15
CA VAL A 203 -2.86 19.83 -13.47
C VAL A 203 -3.63 19.03 -14.50
N ILE A 204 -3.64 17.70 -14.38
CA ILE A 204 -4.42 16.82 -15.24
C ILE A 204 -5.66 16.35 -14.46
N PRO A 205 -6.89 16.63 -14.92
CA PRO A 205 -8.14 16.31 -14.21
C PRO A 205 -8.61 14.86 -14.39
N PHE A 206 -7.70 13.96 -14.79
CA PHE A 206 -8.01 12.56 -15.08
C PHE A 206 -6.83 11.64 -14.79
N ILE A 207 -7.12 10.55 -14.06
CA ILE A 207 -6.19 9.44 -13.85
C ILE A 207 -6.97 8.15 -14.12
N GLY A 208 -6.58 7.41 -15.17
CA GLY A 208 -7.35 6.25 -15.64
C GLY A 208 -7.62 5.21 -14.56
N GLY A 209 -8.90 4.94 -14.30
CA GLY A 209 -9.38 3.95 -13.33
C GLY A 209 -9.13 4.30 -11.86
N GLU A 210 -8.72 5.53 -11.52
CA GLU A 210 -8.48 5.89 -10.12
C GLU A 210 -9.77 6.24 -9.37
N GLU A 211 -10.74 6.83 -10.02
CA GLU A 211 -12.02 7.16 -9.39
C GLU A 211 -12.78 5.90 -8.99
N GLU A 212 -12.87 4.90 -9.87
CA GLU A 212 -13.51 3.62 -9.59
C GLU A 212 -12.81 2.88 -8.43
N LYS A 213 -11.47 2.89 -8.39
CA LYS A 213 -10.71 2.31 -7.26
C LYS A 213 -10.98 3.07 -5.96
N SER A 214 -11.02 4.41 -6.04
CA SER A 214 -11.26 5.29 -4.90
C SER A 214 -12.66 5.10 -4.30
N GLU A 215 -13.63 4.71 -5.09
CA GLU A 215 -15.01 4.45 -4.67
C GLU A 215 -15.22 3.01 -4.20
N GLN A 216 -14.56 2.02 -4.84
CA GLN A 216 -14.83 0.59 -4.62
C GLN A 216 -13.89 -0.08 -3.62
N GLU A 217 -12.57 0.20 -3.66
CA GLU A 217 -11.62 -0.47 -2.77
C GLU A 217 -11.89 -0.19 -1.27
N PRO A 218 -12.34 1.02 -0.85
CA PRO A 218 -12.73 1.24 0.54
C PRO A 218 -13.84 0.31 1.02
N MET A 219 -14.77 -0.07 0.14
CA MET A 219 -15.85 -0.99 0.48
C MET A 219 -15.31 -2.39 0.81
N LYS A 220 -14.28 -2.83 0.11
CA LYS A 220 -13.59 -4.08 0.47
C LYS A 220 -12.82 -3.95 1.77
N LEU A 221 -12.08 -2.85 2.00
CA LEU A 221 -11.34 -2.61 3.25
C LEU A 221 -12.27 -2.59 4.47
N TRP A 222 -13.48 -2.07 4.33
CA TRP A 222 -14.49 -1.99 5.37
C TRP A 222 -15.51 -3.13 5.35
N GLY A 223 -15.27 -4.13 4.49
CA GLY A 223 -16.05 -5.35 4.43
C GLY A 223 -15.83 -6.25 5.64
N HIS A 224 -16.36 -7.44 5.57
CA HIS A 224 -16.19 -8.47 6.58
C HIS A 224 -15.94 -9.84 5.94
N VAL A 225 -15.38 -10.74 6.71
CA VAL A 225 -15.13 -12.12 6.27
C VAL A 225 -16.39 -12.96 6.49
N GLU A 226 -16.89 -13.57 5.42
CA GLU A 226 -18.01 -14.48 5.45
C GLU A 226 -17.74 -15.65 4.49
N ASN A 227 -17.93 -16.88 4.98
CA ASN A 227 -17.76 -18.12 4.20
C ASN A 227 -16.43 -18.20 3.42
N GLY A 228 -15.34 -17.71 4.03
CA GLY A 228 -13.99 -17.71 3.42
C GLY A 228 -13.78 -16.67 2.32
N GLN A 229 -14.65 -15.68 2.21
CA GLN A 229 -14.56 -14.57 1.28
C GLN A 229 -14.75 -13.23 1.99
N ILE A 230 -14.26 -12.18 1.39
CA ILE A 230 -14.51 -10.81 1.85
C ILE A 230 -15.76 -10.30 1.14
N VAL A 231 -16.80 -10.03 1.93
CA VAL A 231 -18.02 -9.36 1.50
C VAL A 231 -17.84 -7.87 1.69
N ASN A 232 -18.01 -7.10 0.62
CA ASN A 232 -17.83 -5.66 0.64
C ASN A 232 -18.86 -4.98 1.54
N ALA A 233 -18.45 -3.93 2.25
CA ALA A 233 -19.37 -3.02 2.90
C ALA A 233 -20.24 -2.30 1.86
N THR A 234 -21.43 -1.89 2.27
CA THR A 234 -22.36 -1.11 1.44
C THR A 234 -22.36 0.38 1.81
N GLU A 235 -21.71 0.72 2.91
CA GLU A 235 -21.62 2.08 3.46
C GLU A 235 -20.23 2.32 4.08
N PRO A 236 -19.78 3.59 4.09
CA PRO A 236 -20.39 4.81 3.51
C PRO A 236 -20.37 4.79 1.97
N SER A 237 -21.25 5.55 1.32
CA SER A 237 -21.09 5.83 -0.11
C SER A 237 -19.93 6.80 -0.32
N ILE A 238 -19.09 6.53 -1.32
CA ILE A 238 -17.97 7.42 -1.68
C ILE A 238 -18.14 7.85 -3.12
N THR A 239 -18.00 9.16 -3.38
CA THR A 239 -17.77 9.69 -4.72
C THR A 239 -16.40 10.34 -4.78
N ALA A 240 -15.66 10.11 -5.85
CA ALA A 240 -14.28 10.53 -5.98
C ALA A 240 -14.04 11.33 -7.27
N GLN A 241 -13.22 12.38 -7.14
CA GLN A 241 -12.60 13.08 -8.26
C GLN A 241 -11.07 12.98 -8.09
N CYS A 242 -10.37 12.47 -9.10
CA CYS A 242 -8.94 12.22 -9.00
C CYS A 242 -8.14 13.08 -9.97
N LEU A 243 -7.27 13.95 -9.44
CA LEU A 243 -6.43 14.84 -10.21
C LEU A 243 -4.94 14.49 -10.06
N ARG A 244 -4.17 14.63 -11.15
CA ARG A 244 -2.72 14.62 -11.11
C ARG A 244 -2.20 16.04 -10.94
N VAL A 245 -1.35 16.26 -9.94
CA VAL A 245 -0.80 17.57 -9.60
C VAL A 245 0.74 17.60 -9.69
N PRO A 246 1.35 18.77 -9.86
CA PRO A 246 2.80 18.91 -10.01
C PRO A 246 3.54 18.79 -8.66
N CYS A 247 3.34 17.69 -7.96
CA CYS A 247 4.07 17.32 -6.76
C CYS A 247 4.90 16.06 -7.03
N SER A 248 6.12 16.00 -6.51
CA SER A 248 6.96 14.81 -6.65
C SER A 248 6.36 13.60 -5.94
N ASP A 249 6.09 13.73 -4.65
CA ASP A 249 5.53 12.71 -3.77
C ASP A 249 4.50 13.30 -2.81
N GLY A 250 3.63 12.43 -2.30
CA GLY A 250 2.56 12.77 -1.38
C GLY A 250 1.21 12.91 -2.08
N HIS A 251 0.27 12.01 -1.76
CA HIS A 251 -1.12 12.11 -2.21
C HIS A 251 -1.95 12.79 -1.14
N MET A 252 -2.53 13.93 -1.51
CA MET A 252 -3.43 14.68 -0.66
C MET A 252 -4.88 14.41 -1.06
N ALA A 253 -5.81 14.54 -0.14
CA ALA A 253 -7.25 14.51 -0.42
C ALA A 253 -7.98 15.61 0.35
N ALA A 254 -8.89 16.30 -0.32
CA ALA A 254 -9.94 17.09 0.31
C ALA A 254 -11.16 16.18 0.49
N CYS A 255 -11.62 16.06 1.73
CA CYS A 255 -12.71 15.17 2.12
C CYS A 255 -13.86 15.98 2.69
N PHE A 256 -15.08 15.63 2.26
CA PHE A 256 -16.34 16.16 2.79
C PHE A 256 -17.14 14.96 3.28
N MET A 257 -17.63 14.99 4.51
CA MET A 257 -18.28 13.85 5.13
C MET A 257 -19.62 14.18 5.74
N LYS A 258 -20.56 13.24 5.62
CA LYS A 258 -21.91 13.33 6.16
C LYS A 258 -22.21 12.11 7.01
N PHE A 259 -22.90 12.31 8.12
CA PHE A 259 -23.32 11.29 9.06
C PHE A 259 -24.82 11.07 9.02
N LYS A 260 -25.25 9.86 9.43
CA LYS A 260 -26.65 9.55 9.69
C LYS A 260 -27.03 10.11 11.06
N GLY A 261 -27.96 11.04 11.12
CA GLY A 261 -28.38 11.63 12.38
C GLY A 261 -27.41 12.70 12.90
N GLU A 262 -27.16 12.72 14.20
CA GLU A 262 -26.29 13.72 14.84
C GLU A 262 -24.81 13.40 14.57
N ALA A 263 -24.12 14.36 13.97
CA ALA A 263 -22.69 14.24 13.74
C ALA A 263 -21.89 14.37 15.04
N PRO A 264 -20.74 13.65 15.19
CA PRO A 264 -19.86 13.83 16.35
C PRO A 264 -19.29 15.26 16.39
N SER A 265 -18.96 15.76 17.59
CA SER A 265 -18.30 17.06 17.70
C SER A 265 -16.90 17.05 17.10
N ILE A 266 -16.37 18.23 16.75
CA ILE A 266 -14.99 18.39 16.25
C ILE A 266 -13.99 17.84 17.27
N GLU A 267 -14.22 18.07 18.56
CA GLU A 267 -13.37 17.57 19.65
C GLU A 267 -13.37 16.04 19.72
N GLN A 268 -14.53 15.41 19.53
CA GLN A 268 -14.64 13.95 19.48
C GLN A 268 -13.87 13.38 18.27
N ILE A 269 -14.02 13.99 17.09
CA ILE A 269 -13.32 13.58 15.88
C ILE A 269 -11.79 13.68 16.07
N LYS A 270 -11.31 14.81 16.61
CA LYS A 270 -9.89 15.02 16.89
C LYS A 270 -9.36 14.02 17.92
N ALA A 271 -10.13 13.75 18.97
CA ALA A 271 -9.78 12.77 19.99
C ALA A 271 -9.70 11.36 19.41
N ASP A 272 -10.62 10.98 18.52
CA ASP A 272 -10.59 9.69 17.85
C ASP A 272 -9.34 9.53 16.96
N TRP A 273 -8.97 10.57 16.23
CA TRP A 273 -7.74 10.54 15.44
C TRP A 273 -6.49 10.45 16.32
N ALA A 274 -6.43 11.25 17.39
CA ALA A 274 -5.27 11.27 18.28
C ALA A 274 -5.04 9.96 19.03
N ASN A 275 -6.12 9.24 19.35
CA ASN A 275 -6.07 7.99 20.12
C ASN A 275 -6.16 6.73 19.24
N TYR A 276 -6.23 6.87 17.91
CA TYR A 276 -6.38 5.73 17.05
C TYR A 276 -5.09 4.89 16.99
N ALA A 277 -5.22 3.63 17.36
CA ALA A 277 -4.19 2.62 17.22
C ALA A 277 -4.83 1.36 16.61
N GLY A 278 -4.14 0.75 15.67
CA GLY A 278 -4.56 -0.50 15.06
C GLY A 278 -3.62 -1.65 15.40
N ARG A 279 -3.84 -2.80 14.77
CA ARG A 279 -3.09 -4.03 15.05
C ARG A 279 -1.58 -3.87 14.83
N ALA A 280 -1.17 -3.03 13.88
CA ALA A 280 0.24 -2.75 13.64
C ALA A 280 0.94 -2.12 14.86
N GLN A 281 0.27 -1.19 15.54
CA GLN A 281 0.78 -0.55 16.78
C GLN A 281 0.73 -1.50 17.96
N GLU A 282 -0.35 -2.28 18.12
CA GLU A 282 -0.50 -3.29 19.18
C GLU A 282 0.64 -4.32 19.15
N LEU A 283 1.00 -4.78 17.95
CA LEU A 283 2.08 -5.74 17.74
C LEU A 283 3.48 -5.10 17.73
N ASN A 284 3.59 -3.77 17.81
CA ASN A 284 4.84 -3.04 17.66
C ASN A 284 5.63 -3.46 16.43
N LEU A 285 4.94 -3.53 15.27
CA LEU A 285 5.59 -3.94 14.03
C LEU A 285 6.70 -2.95 13.64
N PRO A 286 7.84 -3.42 13.11
CA PRO A 286 9.01 -2.57 12.85
C PRO A 286 8.75 -1.35 11.98
N SER A 287 7.88 -1.47 10.97
CA SER A 287 7.54 -0.39 10.04
C SER A 287 6.28 0.40 10.45
N ALA A 288 5.65 0.03 11.57
CA ALA A 288 4.46 0.73 12.05
C ALA A 288 4.84 2.13 12.57
N PRO A 289 4.10 3.18 12.19
CA PRO A 289 4.25 4.49 12.82
C PRO A 289 3.84 4.39 14.30
N LYS A 290 4.50 5.12 15.16
CA LYS A 290 4.14 5.17 16.60
C LYS A 290 2.76 5.79 16.80
N GLN A 291 2.51 6.87 16.09
CA GLN A 291 1.19 7.49 15.96
C GLN A 291 0.77 7.43 14.50
N PHE A 292 -0.38 6.82 14.23
CA PHE A 292 -0.83 6.60 12.87
C PHE A 292 -1.48 7.84 12.24
N LEU A 293 -2.39 8.50 12.98
CA LEU A 293 -3.13 9.66 12.51
C LEU A 293 -2.66 10.90 13.27
N HIS A 294 -2.18 11.92 12.54
CA HIS A 294 -1.71 13.19 13.10
C HIS A 294 -2.60 14.34 12.65
N TYR A 295 -3.23 15.04 13.58
CA TYR A 295 -4.00 16.24 13.30
C TYR A 295 -3.15 17.50 13.54
N PHE A 296 -3.13 18.40 12.56
CA PHE A 296 -2.49 19.71 12.62
C PHE A 296 -3.51 20.80 12.85
N GLU A 297 -3.27 21.64 13.83
CA GLU A 297 -4.12 22.81 14.15
C GLU A 297 -3.82 24.00 13.24
N GLU A 298 -2.64 24.06 12.66
CA GLU A 298 -2.22 25.15 11.78
C GLU A 298 -3.09 25.17 10.50
N GLU A 299 -3.57 26.37 10.15
CA GLU A 299 -4.50 26.54 9.04
C GLU A 299 -3.93 26.19 7.67
N ASN A 300 -2.61 26.17 7.51
CA ASN A 300 -1.92 25.87 6.27
C ASN A 300 -1.31 24.44 6.23
N ARG A 301 -1.73 23.55 7.13
CA ARG A 301 -1.27 22.16 7.19
C ARG A 301 -2.44 21.17 6.97
N PRO A 302 -2.18 19.95 6.43
CA PRO A 302 -0.87 19.44 6.00
C PRO A 302 -0.40 20.00 4.67
N GLN A 303 0.93 20.00 4.47
CA GLN A 303 1.58 20.33 3.20
C GLN A 303 2.41 19.14 2.71
N THR A 304 2.34 18.80 1.43
CA THR A 304 3.04 17.63 0.87
C THR A 304 4.54 17.64 1.18
N ARG A 305 5.19 18.80 1.04
CA ARG A 305 6.64 18.93 1.23
C ARG A 305 7.07 18.85 2.69
N LEU A 306 6.22 19.26 3.62
CA LEU A 306 6.54 19.32 5.06
C LEU A 306 6.14 18.06 5.81
N ASP A 307 5.06 17.38 5.37
CA ASP A 307 4.36 16.41 6.21
C ASP A 307 4.33 14.99 5.65
N ARG A 308 4.64 14.81 4.36
CA ARG A 308 4.60 13.49 3.73
C ARG A 308 5.56 12.47 4.34
N ASP A 309 6.67 12.93 4.91
CA ASP A 309 7.71 12.08 5.48
C ASP A 309 7.54 11.81 6.99
N LEU A 310 6.42 12.27 7.59
CA LEU A 310 6.13 12.07 9.00
C LEU A 310 6.10 10.57 9.34
N GLU A 311 6.73 10.19 10.48
CA GLU A 311 6.91 8.78 10.88
C GLU A 311 7.51 7.93 9.74
N HIS A 312 8.57 8.44 9.12
CA HIS A 312 9.23 7.81 7.96
C HIS A 312 8.29 7.58 6.76
N GLY A 313 7.31 8.48 6.57
CA GLY A 313 6.32 8.40 5.50
C GLY A 313 5.22 7.35 5.74
N MET A 314 5.08 6.85 6.97
CA MET A 314 4.08 5.83 7.34
C MET A 314 2.87 6.41 8.07
N ALA A 315 2.92 7.63 8.57
CA ALA A 315 1.77 8.31 9.18
C ALA A 315 0.85 8.98 8.16
N ILE A 316 -0.35 9.29 8.61
CA ILE A 316 -1.34 10.10 7.88
C ILE A 316 -1.42 11.45 8.56
N SER A 317 -1.21 12.50 7.78
CA SER A 317 -1.33 13.90 8.24
C SER A 317 -2.72 14.42 7.90
N ILE A 318 -3.42 14.97 8.90
CA ILE A 318 -4.79 15.49 8.79
C ILE A 318 -4.81 16.92 9.29
N GLY A 319 -5.62 17.78 8.67
CA GLY A 319 -5.81 19.14 9.12
C GLY A 319 -7.06 19.77 8.53
N ARG A 320 -7.31 21.01 8.88
CA ARG A 320 -8.43 21.79 8.32
C ARG A 320 -9.80 21.19 8.60
N LEU A 321 -10.01 20.45 9.70
CA LEU A 321 -11.33 20.00 10.12
C LEU A 321 -12.21 21.21 10.51
N ARG A 322 -13.34 21.35 9.85
CA ARG A 322 -14.28 22.44 10.06
C ARG A 322 -15.67 22.09 9.54
N PRO A 323 -16.74 22.78 10.03
CA PRO A 323 -18.09 22.62 9.48
C PRO A 323 -18.13 22.93 7.98
N ASP A 324 -19.05 22.29 7.26
CA ASP A 324 -19.35 22.53 5.86
C ASP A 324 -20.78 23.03 5.67
N THR A 325 -21.10 23.55 4.49
CA THR A 325 -22.44 24.10 4.17
C THR A 325 -23.38 23.07 3.54
N GLN A 326 -22.84 21.97 2.98
CA GLN A 326 -23.60 20.91 2.30
C GLN A 326 -23.44 19.56 3.01
N TYR A 327 -22.28 19.33 3.62
CA TYR A 327 -21.92 18.18 4.44
C TYR A 327 -21.83 18.62 5.90
N ASP A 328 -21.66 17.67 6.83
CA ASP A 328 -21.46 18.04 8.23
C ASP A 328 -20.08 18.65 8.44
N TYR A 329 -19.04 18.03 7.88
CA TYR A 329 -17.66 18.49 8.02
C TYR A 329 -16.86 18.29 6.73
N LYS A 330 -15.77 19.06 6.65
CA LYS A 330 -14.70 18.89 5.65
C LYS A 330 -13.32 19.00 6.30
N PHE A 331 -12.37 18.28 5.72
CA PHE A 331 -10.97 18.28 6.15
C PHE A 331 -10.04 18.00 4.98
N VAL A 332 -8.73 18.10 5.23
CA VAL A 332 -7.68 17.73 4.26
C VAL A 332 -6.78 16.69 4.90
N CYS A 333 -6.37 15.70 4.15
CA CYS A 333 -5.44 14.67 4.59
C CYS A 333 -4.35 14.38 3.54
N LEU A 334 -3.25 13.80 4.01
CA LEU A 334 -2.06 13.54 3.22
C LEU A 334 -1.40 12.23 3.66
N SER A 335 -0.94 11.44 2.70
CA SER A 335 -0.06 10.30 2.94
C SER A 335 1.09 10.26 1.93
N HIS A 336 2.19 9.60 2.27
CA HIS A 336 3.27 9.34 1.33
C HIS A 336 2.90 8.20 0.39
N ASN A 337 2.62 8.49 -0.87
CA ASN A 337 2.08 7.53 -1.84
C ASN A 337 3.02 6.38 -2.19
N THR A 338 4.34 6.57 -2.16
CA THR A 338 5.32 5.54 -2.50
C THR A 338 5.85 4.77 -1.28
N LEU A 339 5.68 5.31 -0.07
CA LEU A 339 5.96 4.61 1.19
C LEU A 339 4.67 4.03 1.75
N ARG A 340 3.89 4.77 2.53
CA ARG A 340 2.61 4.29 3.07
C ARG A 340 1.70 3.70 1.99
N GLY A 341 1.57 4.42 0.88
CA GLY A 341 0.69 4.05 -0.24
C GLY A 341 1.19 2.89 -1.10
N ALA A 342 2.46 2.49 -0.97
CA ALA A 342 3.05 1.44 -1.80
C ALA A 342 3.94 0.49 -0.98
N THR A 343 5.25 0.61 -1.12
CA THR A 343 6.22 -0.37 -0.60
C THR A 343 6.24 -0.46 0.91
N GLY A 344 6.20 0.66 1.63
CA GLY A 344 6.15 0.66 3.09
C GLY A 344 4.88 -0.03 3.62
N GLY A 345 3.72 0.24 3.00
CA GLY A 345 2.47 -0.44 3.33
C GLY A 345 2.51 -1.94 3.05
N ALA A 346 3.18 -2.38 1.97
CA ALA A 346 3.37 -3.80 1.68
C ALA A 346 4.36 -4.47 2.64
N VAL A 347 5.44 -3.78 3.04
CA VAL A 347 6.37 -4.26 4.08
C VAL A 347 5.63 -4.44 5.40
N LEU A 348 4.84 -3.46 5.83
CA LEU A 348 4.03 -3.55 7.04
C LEU A 348 3.00 -4.69 6.99
N LEU A 349 2.38 -4.94 5.82
CA LEU A 349 1.51 -6.09 5.62
C LEU A 349 2.27 -7.41 5.78
N ALA A 350 3.49 -7.52 5.23
CA ALA A 350 4.32 -8.70 5.40
C ALA A 350 4.71 -8.92 6.87
N GLU A 351 5.03 -7.86 7.60
CA GLU A 351 5.28 -7.92 9.05
C GLU A 351 4.06 -8.44 9.82
N LEU A 352 2.85 -7.96 9.49
CA LEU A 352 1.61 -8.47 10.08
C LEU A 352 1.46 -9.97 9.81
N LEU A 353 1.62 -10.40 8.56
CA LEU A 353 1.48 -11.81 8.17
C LEU A 353 2.51 -12.72 8.86
N CYS A 354 3.73 -12.22 9.11
CA CYS A 354 4.74 -12.93 9.89
C CYS A 354 4.37 -12.99 11.38
N ALA A 355 3.93 -11.87 11.97
CA ALA A 355 3.55 -11.80 13.38
C ALA A 355 2.34 -12.67 13.70
N GLU A 356 1.37 -12.75 12.79
CA GLU A 356 0.16 -13.58 12.91
C GLU A 356 0.37 -15.04 12.44
N GLY A 357 1.60 -15.42 12.04
CA GLY A 357 1.98 -16.80 11.72
C GLY A 357 1.53 -17.32 10.35
N TYR A 358 1.01 -16.47 9.46
CA TYR A 358 0.67 -16.86 8.09
C TYR A 358 1.91 -17.05 7.21
N ILE A 359 2.94 -16.22 7.39
CA ILE A 359 4.26 -16.41 6.80
C ILE A 359 5.18 -17.04 7.85
N THR A 360 5.73 -18.20 7.53
CA THR A 360 6.68 -18.92 8.37
C THR A 360 8.02 -19.08 7.64
N ARG A 361 9.10 -19.34 8.35
CA ARG A 361 10.39 -19.71 7.73
C ARG A 361 10.31 -21.12 7.15
N LYS A 362 11.13 -21.37 6.13
CA LYS A 362 11.36 -22.71 5.58
C LYS A 362 12.40 -23.48 6.39
#